data_29127083a7242ed7c5fccb8003858e65
#
_entry.id   29127083a7242ed7c5fccb8003858e65
#
_cell.length_a   1.000
_cell.length_b   1.000
_cell.length_c   1.000
_cell.angle_alpha   90.00
_cell.angle_beta   90.00
_cell.angle_gamma   90.00
#
_symmetry.space_group_name_H-M   'P 1'
#
loop_
_entity.id
_entity.type
_entity.pdbx_description
1 polymer ?
#
loop_
_entity_poly.entity_id
_entity_poly.type
_entity_poly.pdbx_seq_one_letter_code
_entity_poly.pdbx_strand_id
1 'polypeptide(L)'
;MKNFLISGMLLIFASASVYAGGYRVAAQGQRALAMGHAGVGVVNSAEIAFFNPSGMVYLEDKFTVSAGVTGVFSNVKWQNRSTGQFAETQQGAGTPFYLHAAYKVNEWISLGLSVTTPYGSSVEWEPDWAGSHLVNDINLAAIFIQPLVSIKLSEHFSIGGGPIFVTGNVNFNRNASRTLTDEQGNRSNITVDDTGVSNTGWSGSFMFTPVKELRIGFNYRSEILLNAEGGEAVFSNFPNSALTPQNGTTTFNATLPLPAELTIGFAYEPNEKWLFAFDYQRAFWDVYNSLDIEFGNPNVPTSINPRNYKNASIYRFGAQYKATDNVTLRAGYYFDESPVQAGFFAPETPRNDGNGYTAGLSFQVSEKLAIDASFLYLRFQEVDASYDSYLENGQSVPFSGTYKSNAFLPGLGVTYKL
;
A
#
# COMPACT_ATOMS: atom_id res chain seq x y z
N MET A 1 24.04 -39.95 0.21
CA MET A 1 24.05 -38.88 1.23
C MET A 1 24.15 -37.54 0.53
N LYS A 2 23.08 -36.76 0.48
CA LYS A 2 22.95 -35.29 0.48
C LYS A 2 21.58 -34.91 -0.06
N ASN A 3 20.54 -35.33 0.65
CA ASN A 3 19.25 -34.68 0.61
C ASN A 3 19.24 -33.75 1.82
N PHE A 4 19.40 -32.47 1.59
CA PHE A 4 19.21 -31.49 2.65
C PHE A 4 18.48 -30.25 2.10
N LEU A 5 17.28 -30.05 2.65
CA LEU A 5 16.64 -28.80 2.92
C LEU A 5 16.14 -27.95 1.73
N ILE A 6 15.00 -28.36 1.20
CA ILE A 6 13.97 -27.43 0.78
C ILE A 6 12.70 -27.82 1.55
N SER A 7 12.68 -27.47 2.81
CA SER A 7 11.48 -27.55 3.66
C SER A 7 11.64 -26.51 4.74
N GLY A 8 10.91 -25.42 4.64
CA GLY A 8 10.84 -24.50 5.75
C GLY A 8 10.86 -23.02 5.38
N MET A 9 9.97 -22.57 4.48
CA MET A 9 9.65 -21.16 4.39
C MET A 9 8.20 -20.94 3.95
N LEU A 10 7.30 -21.67 4.62
CA LEU A 10 5.90 -21.29 4.72
C LEU A 10 5.74 -20.57 6.05
N LEU A 11 6.00 -19.27 6.06
CA LEU A 11 5.86 -18.44 7.24
C LEU A 11 4.75 -17.43 7.06
N ILE A 12 3.68 -17.67 7.82
CA ILE A 12 2.88 -16.70 8.57
C ILE A 12 2.60 -15.40 7.81
N PHE A 13 1.51 -15.39 7.07
CA PHE A 13 0.84 -14.17 6.65
C PHE A 13 0.12 -13.57 7.86
N ALA A 14 0.81 -12.69 8.57
CA ALA A 14 0.19 -11.77 9.50
C ALA A 14 -0.13 -10.49 8.73
N SER A 15 -1.38 -10.17 8.66
CA SER A 15 -1.97 -9.00 8.03
C SER A 15 -1.42 -7.69 8.61
N ALA A 16 -1.18 -6.76 7.73
CA ALA A 16 -0.48 -5.53 8.05
C ALA A 16 -0.99 -4.36 7.28
N SER A 17 -1.09 -3.18 7.84
CA SER A 17 -1.11 -2.04 6.91
C SER A 17 -1.00 -0.68 7.53
N VAL A 18 -0.27 0.23 6.90
CA VAL A 18 -0.27 1.66 7.18
C VAL A 18 0.12 2.46 5.94
N TYR A 19 -0.57 3.55 5.68
CA TYR A 19 -0.52 4.21 4.38
C TYR A 19 -0.60 5.72 4.47
N ALA A 20 0.05 6.41 3.53
CA ALA A 20 -0.27 7.73 3.06
C ALA A 20 -0.97 7.60 1.70
N GLY A 21 -1.85 8.53 1.33
CA GLY A 21 -2.54 8.50 0.04
C GLY A 21 -3.49 7.33 -0.17
N GLY A 22 -4.64 7.33 0.50
CA GLY A 22 -5.59 6.22 0.44
C GLY A 22 -5.05 4.98 1.17
N TYR A 23 -5.11 3.81 0.56
CA TYR A 23 -4.61 2.54 1.10
C TYR A 23 -3.34 2.02 0.39
N ARG A 24 -2.46 2.92 -0.10
CA ARG A 24 -1.14 2.57 -0.64
C ARG A 24 -0.11 2.33 0.45
N VAL A 25 0.85 1.43 0.18
CA VAL A 25 1.99 1.08 1.06
C VAL A 25 3.29 1.52 0.41
N ALA A 26 4.16 2.22 1.11
CA ALA A 26 5.49 2.59 0.65
C ALA A 26 6.55 1.66 1.28
N ALA A 27 6.63 0.40 0.83
CA ALA A 27 7.53 -0.62 1.39
C ALA A 27 8.11 -1.60 0.36
N GLN A 28 8.21 -1.20 -0.94
CA GLN A 28 8.59 -2.07 -2.03
C GLN A 28 10.11 -2.12 -2.29
N GLY A 29 10.93 -1.90 -1.28
CA GLY A 29 12.39 -1.96 -1.35
C GLY A 29 13.03 -1.18 -0.24
N GLN A 30 14.05 -1.74 0.45
CA GLN A 30 14.67 -1.05 1.58
C GLN A 30 15.60 0.09 1.12
N ARG A 31 16.26 -0.06 -0.03
CA ARG A 31 17.12 1.00 -0.58
C ARG A 31 16.30 2.18 -1.05
N ALA A 32 15.20 1.93 -1.77
CA ALA A 32 14.30 2.98 -2.21
C ALA A 32 13.58 3.63 -1.01
N LEU A 33 13.09 2.84 -0.03
CA LEU A 33 12.45 3.36 1.18
C LEU A 33 13.38 4.30 1.94
N ALA A 34 14.65 3.93 2.10
CA ALA A 34 15.66 4.77 2.74
C ALA A 34 15.95 6.09 2.00
N MET A 35 15.56 6.19 0.73
CA MET A 35 15.68 7.38 -0.14
C MET A 35 14.35 8.10 -0.37
N GLY A 36 13.44 8.11 0.61
CA GLY A 36 12.12 8.72 0.44
C GLY A 36 11.24 7.96 -0.55
N HIS A 37 11.51 6.68 -0.80
CA HIS A 37 10.83 5.86 -1.80
C HIS A 37 10.99 6.40 -3.25
N ALA A 38 12.05 7.16 -3.53
CA ALA A 38 12.44 7.60 -4.86
C ALA A 38 13.27 6.50 -5.54
N GLY A 39 12.74 5.88 -6.58
CA GLY A 39 13.34 4.69 -7.18
C GLY A 39 13.29 4.61 -8.70
N VAL A 40 12.51 5.47 -9.38
CA VAL A 40 12.21 5.33 -10.82
C VAL A 40 13.44 5.55 -11.72
N GLY A 41 14.37 6.39 -11.29
CA GLY A 41 15.66 6.58 -11.98
C GLY A 41 16.83 5.77 -11.40
N VAL A 42 16.62 5.08 -10.27
CA VAL A 42 17.70 4.47 -9.46
C VAL A 42 17.96 3.03 -9.88
N VAL A 43 19.15 2.76 -10.46
CA VAL A 43 19.56 1.42 -10.92
C VAL A 43 20.71 0.92 -10.05
N ASN A 44 20.42 0.33 -8.90
CA ASN A 44 21.44 -0.17 -7.97
C ASN A 44 21.10 -1.52 -7.30
N SER A 45 19.91 -2.06 -7.59
CA SER A 45 19.43 -3.35 -7.07
C SER A 45 18.25 -3.86 -7.90
N ALA A 46 17.79 -5.09 -7.62
CA ALA A 46 16.60 -5.64 -8.26
C ALA A 46 15.30 -4.88 -7.90
N GLU A 47 15.32 -3.97 -6.92
CA GLU A 47 14.16 -3.11 -6.60
C GLU A 47 13.67 -2.30 -7.80
N ILE A 48 14.56 -1.98 -8.76
CA ILE A 48 14.21 -1.29 -10.02
C ILE A 48 13.11 -2.02 -10.79
N ALA A 49 12.97 -3.34 -10.64
CA ALA A 49 11.92 -4.14 -11.28
C ALA A 49 10.52 -3.66 -10.90
N PHE A 50 10.32 -3.17 -9.66
CA PHE A 50 9.06 -2.57 -9.24
C PHE A 50 8.94 -1.11 -9.66
N PHE A 51 9.99 -0.30 -9.45
CA PHE A 51 9.92 1.14 -9.66
C PHE A 51 9.93 1.54 -11.14
N ASN A 52 10.76 0.86 -11.94
CA ASN A 52 10.87 1.10 -13.37
C ASN A 52 11.48 -0.14 -14.08
N PRO A 53 10.66 -1.06 -14.55
CA PRO A 53 11.13 -2.28 -15.20
C PRO A 53 12.14 -2.06 -16.33
N SER A 54 12.04 -0.94 -17.07
CA SER A 54 12.99 -0.63 -18.17
C SER A 54 14.43 -0.45 -17.69
N GLY A 55 14.63 -0.17 -16.38
CA GLY A 55 15.95 -0.05 -15.78
C GLY A 55 16.70 -1.36 -15.58
N MET A 56 16.03 -2.51 -15.63
CA MET A 56 16.65 -3.81 -15.36
C MET A 56 17.80 -4.15 -16.32
N VAL A 57 17.77 -3.69 -17.58
CA VAL A 57 18.85 -3.96 -18.56
C VAL A 57 20.15 -3.23 -18.22
N TYR A 58 20.10 -2.21 -17.35
CA TYR A 58 21.29 -1.45 -16.92
C TYR A 58 21.91 -2.00 -15.63
N LEU A 59 21.32 -3.04 -15.00
CA LEU A 59 21.96 -3.74 -13.89
C LEU A 59 23.27 -4.39 -14.40
N GLU A 60 24.34 -4.27 -13.62
CA GLU A 60 25.66 -4.76 -14.01
C GLU A 60 25.74 -6.29 -13.92
N ASP A 61 25.17 -6.86 -12.86
CA ASP A 61 25.25 -8.28 -12.57
C ASP A 61 24.28 -9.09 -13.44
N LYS A 62 24.66 -10.34 -13.76
CA LYS A 62 23.84 -11.23 -14.57
C LYS A 62 22.53 -11.62 -13.89
N PHE A 63 22.56 -11.75 -12.57
CA PHE A 63 21.39 -12.06 -11.76
C PHE A 63 21.45 -11.27 -10.47
N THR A 64 20.37 -10.56 -10.17
CA THR A 64 20.22 -9.77 -8.95
C THR A 64 18.89 -10.10 -8.30
N VAL A 65 18.90 -10.33 -6.98
CA VAL A 65 17.70 -10.54 -6.16
C VAL A 65 17.73 -9.56 -5.00
N SER A 66 16.59 -8.96 -4.70
CA SER A 66 16.37 -8.15 -3.51
C SER A 66 15.10 -8.61 -2.81
N ALA A 67 15.17 -8.91 -1.52
CA ALA A 67 14.02 -9.32 -0.72
C ALA A 67 14.06 -8.66 0.65
N GLY A 68 12.90 -8.39 1.24
CA GLY A 68 12.84 -7.79 2.57
C GLY A 68 11.43 -7.68 3.12
N VAL A 69 11.37 -7.26 4.37
CA VAL A 69 10.15 -7.02 5.13
C VAL A 69 10.26 -5.71 5.88
N THR A 70 9.14 -5.03 6.02
CA THR A 70 9.02 -3.78 6.79
C THR A 70 7.99 -3.97 7.88
N GLY A 71 8.35 -3.70 9.13
CA GLY A 71 7.38 -3.63 10.24
C GLY A 71 6.66 -2.29 10.20
N VAL A 72 5.34 -2.31 10.28
CA VAL A 72 4.53 -1.10 10.23
C VAL A 72 3.79 -0.91 11.54
N PHE A 73 4.14 0.12 12.29
CA PHE A 73 3.56 0.49 13.57
C PHE A 73 2.85 1.83 13.43
N SER A 74 1.53 1.83 13.43
CA SER A 74 0.73 3.06 13.30
C SER A 74 -0.21 3.25 14.46
N ASN A 75 -0.55 4.51 14.66
CA ASN A 75 -1.55 4.91 15.63
C ASN A 75 -2.39 6.04 15.06
N VAL A 76 -3.70 5.94 15.22
CA VAL A 76 -4.67 6.97 14.88
C VAL A 76 -5.45 7.34 16.13
N LYS A 77 -5.56 8.62 16.40
CA LYS A 77 -6.35 9.22 17.48
C LYS A 77 -7.48 10.04 16.89
N TRP A 78 -8.66 9.83 17.41
CA TRP A 78 -9.85 10.61 17.08
C TRP A 78 -10.39 11.28 18.33
N GLN A 79 -10.85 12.51 18.18
CA GLN A 79 -11.53 13.24 19.24
C GLN A 79 -12.71 14.03 18.70
N ASN A 80 -13.87 13.85 19.33
CA ASN A 80 -15.02 14.72 19.12
C ASN A 80 -14.83 16.02 19.88
N ARG A 81 -14.77 17.15 19.17
CA ARG A 81 -14.55 18.47 19.78
C ARG A 81 -15.69 18.97 20.65
N SER A 82 -16.93 18.55 20.35
CA SER A 82 -18.10 19.03 21.08
C SER A 82 -18.34 18.27 22.37
N THR A 83 -18.11 16.95 22.36
CA THR A 83 -18.37 16.08 23.51
C THR A 83 -17.11 15.74 24.30
N GLY A 84 -15.92 15.93 23.72
CA GLY A 84 -14.65 15.50 24.28
C GLY A 84 -14.41 13.99 24.22
N GLN A 85 -15.31 13.22 23.61
CA GLN A 85 -15.09 11.78 23.40
C GLN A 85 -13.80 11.54 22.64
N PHE A 86 -13.08 10.51 23.03
CA PHE A 86 -11.78 10.13 22.47
C PHE A 86 -11.79 8.64 22.11
N ALA A 87 -11.09 8.28 21.06
CA ALA A 87 -10.79 6.90 20.68
C ALA A 87 -9.42 6.81 20.01
N GLU A 88 -8.78 5.68 20.14
CA GLU A 88 -7.56 5.39 19.38
C GLU A 88 -7.57 3.97 18.80
N THR A 89 -6.76 3.77 17.78
CA THR A 89 -6.65 2.47 17.14
C THR A 89 -5.71 1.55 17.90
N GLN A 90 -6.01 0.24 17.89
CA GLN A 90 -5.32 -0.82 18.65
C GLN A 90 -4.70 -1.89 17.75
N GLN A 91 -4.68 -1.68 16.42
CA GLN A 91 -4.18 -2.66 15.46
C GLN A 91 -2.75 -3.12 15.77
N GLY A 92 -2.49 -4.40 15.47
CA GLY A 92 -1.15 -4.98 15.52
C GLY A 92 -0.19 -4.40 14.47
N ALA A 93 1.07 -4.80 14.54
CA ALA A 93 2.07 -4.41 13.56
C ALA A 93 1.81 -5.05 12.19
N GLY A 94 1.91 -4.21 11.16
CA GLY A 94 1.90 -4.66 9.78
C GLY A 94 3.25 -5.17 9.29
N THR A 95 3.25 -6.12 8.32
CA THR A 95 4.48 -6.72 7.78
C THR A 95 4.47 -6.81 6.25
N PRO A 96 4.35 -5.68 5.50
CA PRO A 96 4.51 -5.71 4.07
C PRO A 96 5.90 -6.25 3.69
N PHE A 97 5.93 -7.00 2.59
CA PHE A 97 7.14 -7.63 2.09
C PHE A 97 7.36 -7.34 0.61
N TYR A 98 8.56 -7.60 0.15
CA TYR A 98 8.89 -7.58 -1.26
C TYR A 98 9.91 -8.67 -1.62
N LEU A 99 9.83 -9.12 -2.87
CA LEU A 99 10.81 -9.96 -3.54
C LEU A 99 10.94 -9.48 -4.98
N HIS A 100 12.13 -9.07 -5.37
CA HIS A 100 12.46 -8.68 -6.73
C HIS A 100 13.60 -9.55 -7.25
N ALA A 101 13.50 -9.94 -8.50
CA ALA A 101 14.58 -10.64 -9.20
C ALA A 101 14.72 -10.05 -10.60
N ALA A 102 15.95 -9.89 -11.05
CA ALA A 102 16.28 -9.50 -12.42
C ALA A 102 17.36 -10.42 -12.97
N TYR A 103 17.15 -10.93 -14.18
CA TYR A 103 18.09 -11.78 -14.90
C TYR A 103 18.41 -11.18 -16.26
N LYS A 104 19.66 -10.85 -16.49
CA LYS A 104 20.17 -10.33 -17.76
C LYS A 104 20.37 -11.52 -18.73
N VAL A 105 19.48 -11.62 -19.69
CA VAL A 105 19.58 -12.65 -20.76
C VAL A 105 20.78 -12.35 -21.67
N ASN A 106 20.92 -11.08 -22.08
CA ASN A 106 22.02 -10.53 -22.82
C ASN A 106 22.11 -9.01 -22.60
N GLU A 107 22.94 -8.30 -23.36
CA GLU A 107 23.11 -6.84 -23.21
C GLU A 107 21.86 -6.03 -23.57
N TRP A 108 20.89 -6.64 -24.28
CA TRP A 108 19.69 -5.97 -24.80
C TRP A 108 18.41 -6.37 -24.08
N ILE A 109 18.40 -7.51 -23.40
CA ILE A 109 17.17 -8.07 -22.80
C ILE A 109 17.43 -8.53 -21.37
N SER A 110 16.58 -8.10 -20.46
CA SER A 110 16.48 -8.64 -19.12
C SER A 110 15.05 -9.09 -18.81
N LEU A 111 14.94 -10.18 -18.05
CA LEU A 111 13.68 -10.68 -17.47
C LEU A 111 13.65 -10.35 -15.99
N GLY A 112 12.46 -10.12 -15.45
CA GLY A 112 12.28 -9.80 -14.05
C GLY A 112 11.04 -10.44 -13.44
N LEU A 113 11.05 -10.47 -12.11
CA LEU A 113 9.91 -10.81 -11.28
C LEU A 113 9.85 -9.82 -10.12
N SER A 114 8.67 -9.28 -9.86
CA SER A 114 8.39 -8.46 -8.68
C SER A 114 7.19 -9.03 -7.94
N VAL A 115 7.36 -9.35 -6.66
CA VAL A 115 6.28 -9.76 -5.75
C VAL A 115 6.25 -8.78 -4.59
N THR A 116 5.16 -8.06 -4.42
CA THR A 116 5.06 -6.96 -3.46
C THR A 116 3.66 -6.80 -2.89
N THR A 117 3.54 -6.05 -1.80
CA THR A 117 2.28 -5.63 -1.19
C THR A 117 2.11 -4.11 -1.28
N PRO A 118 1.78 -3.54 -2.47
CA PRO A 118 1.74 -2.08 -2.65
C PRO A 118 0.45 -1.43 -2.16
N TYR A 119 -0.57 -2.21 -1.86
CA TYR A 119 -1.85 -1.77 -1.32
C TYR A 119 -2.30 -2.65 -0.16
N GLY A 120 -2.97 -2.03 0.79
CA GLY A 120 -3.57 -2.68 1.92
C GLY A 120 -4.03 -1.70 3.01
N SER A 121 -4.80 -2.10 4.01
CA SER A 121 -5.21 -1.32 5.19
C SER A 121 -5.41 -2.24 6.39
N SER A 122 -4.98 -1.81 7.56
CA SER A 122 -5.35 -2.40 8.85
C SER A 122 -5.63 -1.28 9.82
N VAL A 123 -6.88 -1.16 10.19
CA VAL A 123 -7.35 -0.23 11.21
C VAL A 123 -8.26 -1.04 12.14
N GLU A 124 -8.02 -0.99 13.43
CA GLU A 124 -8.84 -1.60 14.45
C GLU A 124 -9.08 -0.54 15.54
N TRP A 125 -10.30 -0.11 15.68
CA TRP A 125 -10.71 0.85 16.70
C TRP A 125 -11.06 0.13 18.01
N GLU A 126 -11.05 0.87 19.11
CA GLU A 126 -11.53 0.38 20.40
C GLU A 126 -12.97 -0.15 20.29
N PRO A 127 -13.33 -1.20 21.02
CA PRO A 127 -14.71 -1.70 21.05
C PRO A 127 -15.72 -0.61 21.38
N ASP A 128 -16.85 -0.61 20.66
CA ASP A 128 -17.97 0.34 20.86
C ASP A 128 -17.62 1.83 20.81
N TRP A 129 -16.53 2.20 20.15
CA TRP A 129 -16.20 3.60 19.92
C TRP A 129 -17.30 4.34 19.14
N ALA A 130 -17.32 5.67 19.22
CA ALA A 130 -18.39 6.51 18.67
C ALA A 130 -18.65 6.32 17.17
N GLY A 131 -17.64 5.90 16.38
CA GLY A 131 -17.71 5.63 14.94
C GLY A 131 -17.91 4.16 14.57
N SER A 132 -18.22 3.29 15.52
CA SER A 132 -18.38 1.83 15.31
C SER A 132 -19.41 1.46 14.24
N HIS A 133 -20.39 2.33 13.96
CA HIS A 133 -21.37 2.17 12.89
C HIS A 133 -20.79 2.42 11.49
N LEU A 134 -19.59 3.00 11.38
CA LEU A 134 -18.84 3.18 10.15
C LEU A 134 -17.79 2.09 10.00
N VAL A 135 -17.02 1.83 11.06
CA VAL A 135 -15.99 0.79 11.09
C VAL A 135 -15.63 0.42 12.53
N ASN A 136 -15.49 -0.87 12.81
CA ASN A 136 -14.78 -1.39 13.97
C ASN A 136 -13.35 -1.75 13.56
N ASP A 137 -13.23 -2.60 12.55
CA ASP A 137 -11.95 -2.98 11.97
C ASP A 137 -12.04 -3.17 10.45
N ILE A 138 -10.91 -2.98 9.80
CA ILE A 138 -10.69 -3.33 8.41
C ILE A 138 -9.30 -3.94 8.27
N ASN A 139 -9.22 -5.01 7.50
CA ASN A 139 -7.99 -5.61 7.06
C ASN A 139 -8.06 -5.86 5.56
N LEU A 140 -7.21 -5.20 4.81
CA LEU A 140 -7.07 -5.32 3.37
C LEU A 140 -5.61 -5.61 3.04
N ALA A 141 -5.32 -6.60 2.22
CA ALA A 141 -4.01 -6.82 1.64
C ALA A 141 -4.14 -7.16 0.16
N ALA A 142 -3.34 -6.52 -0.69
CA ALA A 142 -3.23 -6.83 -2.10
C ALA A 142 -1.76 -7.17 -2.44
N ILE A 143 -1.54 -8.39 -2.92
CA ILE A 143 -0.23 -8.88 -3.34
C ILE A 143 -0.17 -8.79 -4.86
N PHE A 144 0.83 -8.08 -5.37
CA PHE A 144 1.13 -7.98 -6.79
C PHE A 144 2.19 -9.01 -7.16
N ILE A 145 1.93 -9.82 -8.18
CA ILE A 145 2.88 -10.73 -8.80
C ILE A 145 3.06 -10.26 -10.24
N GLN A 146 4.25 -9.80 -10.56
CA GLN A 146 4.52 -9.10 -11.79
C GLN A 146 5.74 -9.71 -12.52
N PRO A 147 5.56 -10.59 -13.49
CA PRO A 147 6.60 -10.97 -14.43
C PRO A 147 6.87 -9.79 -15.39
N LEU A 148 8.15 -9.55 -15.67
CA LEU A 148 8.62 -8.35 -16.34
C LEU A 148 9.61 -8.66 -17.45
N VAL A 149 9.61 -7.79 -18.46
CA VAL A 149 10.65 -7.76 -19.47
C VAL A 149 11.19 -6.33 -19.61
N SER A 150 12.49 -6.23 -19.87
CA SER A 150 13.19 -4.97 -20.17
C SER A 150 13.98 -5.13 -21.43
N ILE A 151 13.89 -4.14 -22.33
CA ILE A 151 14.55 -4.16 -23.65
C ILE A 151 15.33 -2.85 -23.82
N LYS A 152 16.63 -2.96 -24.04
CA LYS A 152 17.50 -1.84 -24.41
C LYS A 152 17.36 -1.57 -25.91
N LEU A 153 16.85 -0.40 -26.28
CA LEU A 153 16.66 -0.02 -27.68
C LEU A 153 17.88 0.69 -28.26
N SER A 154 18.65 1.35 -27.40
CA SER A 154 19.93 1.98 -27.71
C SER A 154 20.75 2.12 -26.43
N GLU A 155 21.99 2.65 -26.51
CA GLU A 155 22.80 2.96 -25.32
C GLU A 155 22.12 3.95 -24.37
N HIS A 156 21.21 4.78 -24.89
CA HIS A 156 20.55 5.84 -24.13
C HIS A 156 19.09 5.56 -23.79
N PHE A 157 18.47 4.52 -24.35
CA PHE A 157 17.03 4.34 -24.23
C PHE A 157 16.64 2.88 -24.06
N SER A 158 15.79 2.61 -23.07
CA SER A 158 15.19 1.32 -22.84
C SER A 158 13.69 1.43 -22.53
N ILE A 159 12.98 0.33 -22.77
CA ILE A 159 11.57 0.13 -22.41
C ILE A 159 11.41 -1.12 -21.56
N GLY A 160 10.34 -1.18 -20.81
CA GLY A 160 10.05 -2.38 -20.00
C GLY A 160 8.63 -2.39 -19.49
N GLY A 161 8.23 -3.49 -18.92
CA GLY A 161 6.90 -3.66 -18.33
C GLY A 161 6.46 -5.12 -18.28
N GLY A 162 5.20 -5.33 -17.96
CA GLY A 162 4.59 -6.64 -17.91
C GLY A 162 3.21 -6.64 -17.28
N PRO A 163 2.52 -7.78 -17.31
CA PRO A 163 1.25 -7.96 -16.61
C PRO A 163 1.44 -7.92 -15.10
N ILE A 164 0.38 -7.52 -14.41
CA ILE A 164 0.28 -7.54 -12.95
C ILE A 164 -0.86 -8.48 -12.60
N PHE A 165 -0.56 -9.55 -11.88
CA PHE A 165 -1.58 -10.43 -11.28
C PHE A 165 -1.72 -10.01 -9.82
N VAL A 166 -2.96 -9.74 -9.41
CA VAL A 166 -3.24 -9.33 -8.03
C VAL A 166 -4.06 -10.42 -7.36
N THR A 167 -3.67 -10.75 -6.14
CA THR A 167 -4.46 -11.57 -5.21
C THR A 167 -4.43 -10.93 -3.83
N GLY A 168 -5.43 -11.19 -3.01
CA GLY A 168 -5.48 -10.59 -1.68
C GLY A 168 -6.66 -11.05 -0.85
N ASN A 169 -6.89 -10.33 0.22
CA ASN A 169 -8.00 -10.54 1.13
C ASN A 169 -8.60 -9.20 1.57
N VAL A 170 -9.86 -9.23 1.93
CA VAL A 170 -10.55 -8.16 2.61
C VAL A 170 -11.34 -8.73 3.78
N ASN A 171 -11.19 -8.12 4.95
CA ASN A 171 -12.08 -8.29 6.09
C ASN A 171 -12.51 -6.89 6.53
N PHE A 172 -13.81 -6.70 6.76
CA PHE A 172 -14.36 -5.44 7.23
C PHE A 172 -15.49 -5.71 8.21
N ASN A 173 -15.44 -5.06 9.38
CA ASN A 173 -16.42 -5.18 10.43
C ASN A 173 -16.95 -3.80 10.85
N ARG A 174 -18.25 -3.72 11.08
CA ARG A 174 -18.91 -2.54 11.67
C ARG A 174 -20.17 -2.90 12.42
N ASN A 175 -20.61 -2.02 13.30
CA ASN A 175 -21.98 -2.11 13.82
C ASN A 175 -22.98 -1.66 12.76
N ALA A 176 -24.17 -2.29 12.75
CA ALA A 176 -25.19 -2.03 11.72
C ALA A 176 -25.75 -0.61 11.76
N SER A 177 -25.80 -0.01 12.95
CA SER A 177 -26.20 1.38 13.20
C SER A 177 -25.57 1.93 14.46
N ARG A 178 -25.85 3.16 14.81
CA ARG A 178 -25.36 3.82 16.03
C ARG A 178 -25.94 3.24 17.32
N THR A 179 -27.10 2.60 17.27
CA THR A 179 -27.85 2.22 18.49
C THR A 179 -28.53 0.85 18.42
N LEU A 180 -28.61 0.22 17.25
CA LEU A 180 -29.33 -1.05 17.09
C LEU A 180 -28.68 -2.16 17.91
N THR A 181 -29.51 -2.84 18.71
CA THR A 181 -29.12 -3.98 19.55
C THR A 181 -30.14 -5.11 19.41
N ASP A 182 -29.73 -6.31 19.78
CA ASP A 182 -30.64 -7.43 20.02
C ASP A 182 -31.45 -7.26 21.36
N GLU A 183 -32.25 -8.24 21.68
CA GLU A 183 -33.07 -8.28 22.92
C GLU A 183 -32.21 -8.40 24.20
N GLN A 184 -30.94 -8.80 24.08
CA GLN A 184 -29.97 -8.92 25.16
C GLN A 184 -29.11 -7.66 25.32
N GLY A 185 -29.25 -6.67 24.42
CA GLY A 185 -28.48 -5.43 24.42
C GLY A 185 -27.14 -5.50 23.70
N ASN A 186 -26.84 -6.61 22.99
CA ASN A 186 -25.63 -6.70 22.17
C ASN A 186 -25.81 -5.88 20.89
N ARG A 187 -24.75 -5.19 20.46
CA ARG A 187 -24.77 -4.35 19.25
C ARG A 187 -24.93 -5.22 18.00
N SER A 188 -25.91 -4.86 17.16
CA SER A 188 -26.08 -5.48 15.84
C SER A 188 -24.86 -5.21 14.98
N ASN A 189 -24.29 -6.26 14.39
CA ASN A 189 -22.98 -6.22 13.73
C ASN A 189 -23.03 -6.86 12.34
N ILE A 190 -22.20 -6.36 11.43
CA ILE A 190 -22.00 -6.85 10.06
C ILE A 190 -20.51 -7.06 9.85
N THR A 191 -20.13 -8.28 9.49
CA THR A 191 -18.77 -8.62 9.07
C THR A 191 -18.81 -9.12 7.64
N VAL A 192 -17.90 -8.65 6.78
CA VAL A 192 -17.65 -9.21 5.46
C VAL A 192 -16.22 -9.71 5.37
N ASP A 193 -16.04 -10.89 4.79
CA ASP A 193 -14.74 -11.55 4.65
C ASP A 193 -14.60 -12.22 3.29
N ASP A 194 -13.49 -11.96 2.60
CA ASP A 194 -13.11 -12.65 1.36
C ASP A 194 -11.59 -12.78 1.28
N THR A 195 -11.12 -14.01 1.11
CA THR A 195 -9.70 -14.35 0.92
C THR A 195 -9.34 -14.60 -0.55
N GLY A 196 -10.31 -14.44 -1.47
CA GLY A 196 -10.19 -14.72 -2.90
C GLY A 196 -10.17 -13.48 -3.78
N VAL A 197 -10.00 -12.29 -3.21
CA VAL A 197 -10.00 -11.02 -3.96
C VAL A 197 -8.89 -11.04 -5.01
N SER A 198 -9.25 -10.82 -6.28
CA SER A 198 -8.26 -10.90 -7.37
C SER A 198 -8.64 -10.05 -8.57
N ASN A 199 -7.66 -9.69 -9.37
CA ASN A 199 -7.81 -9.15 -10.74
C ASN A 199 -6.44 -9.04 -11.41
N THR A 200 -6.41 -8.46 -12.62
CA THR A 200 -5.19 -8.26 -13.41
C THR A 200 -5.06 -6.81 -13.87
N GLY A 201 -3.81 -6.38 -14.03
CA GLY A 201 -3.44 -5.10 -14.61
C GLY A 201 -2.15 -5.23 -15.42
N TRP A 202 -1.54 -4.10 -15.72
CA TRP A 202 -0.27 -4.06 -16.45
C TRP A 202 0.55 -2.83 -16.05
N SER A 203 1.86 -2.90 -16.32
CA SER A 203 2.74 -1.72 -16.25
C SER A 203 3.55 -1.57 -17.52
N GLY A 204 3.88 -0.31 -17.83
CA GLY A 204 4.78 0.05 -18.92
C GLY A 204 5.71 1.17 -18.48
N SER A 205 6.97 1.08 -18.88
CA SER A 205 8.00 2.02 -18.45
C SER A 205 9.02 2.30 -19.54
N PHE A 206 9.70 3.43 -19.41
CA PHE A 206 10.91 3.70 -20.17
C PHE A 206 11.98 4.37 -19.29
N MET A 207 13.23 4.29 -19.74
CA MET A 207 14.36 4.99 -19.16
C MET A 207 15.18 5.64 -20.26
N PHE A 208 15.55 6.89 -20.03
CA PHE A 208 16.41 7.69 -20.88
C PHE A 208 17.68 8.07 -20.09
N THR A 209 18.85 7.76 -20.63
CA THR A 209 20.16 8.03 -20.04
C THR A 209 20.94 8.93 -20.99
N PRO A 210 20.71 10.26 -20.97
CA PRO A 210 21.36 11.21 -21.90
C PRO A 210 22.88 11.25 -21.71
N VAL A 211 23.33 11.10 -20.48
CA VAL A 211 24.73 10.94 -20.06
C VAL A 211 24.80 9.90 -18.96
N LYS A 212 25.96 9.32 -18.70
CA LYS A 212 26.12 8.23 -17.73
C LYS A 212 25.73 8.63 -16.28
N GLU A 213 25.83 9.93 -15.97
CA GLU A 213 25.53 10.48 -14.66
C GLU A 213 24.05 10.77 -14.44
N LEU A 214 23.21 10.82 -15.49
CA LEU A 214 21.81 11.20 -15.40
C LEU A 214 20.90 10.15 -16.01
N ARG A 215 19.93 9.65 -15.21
CA ARG A 215 18.83 8.80 -15.67
C ARG A 215 17.51 9.49 -15.45
N ILE A 216 16.65 9.42 -16.45
CA ILE A 216 15.28 9.92 -16.43
C ILE A 216 14.37 8.74 -16.69
N GLY A 217 13.53 8.40 -15.74
CA GLY A 217 12.63 7.27 -15.81
C GLY A 217 11.17 7.69 -15.84
N PHE A 218 10.36 6.86 -16.47
CA PHE A 218 8.91 6.97 -16.51
C PHE A 218 8.32 5.58 -16.25
N ASN A 219 7.32 5.50 -15.36
CA ASN A 219 6.59 4.28 -15.11
C ASN A 219 5.09 4.57 -15.00
N TYR A 220 4.30 3.82 -15.74
CA TYR A 220 2.84 3.82 -15.65
C TYR A 220 2.35 2.46 -15.19
N ARG A 221 1.43 2.46 -14.25
CA ARG A 221 0.70 1.29 -13.76
C ARG A 221 -0.78 1.49 -14.00
N SER A 222 -1.44 0.50 -14.62
CA SER A 222 -2.87 0.61 -14.92
C SER A 222 -3.69 0.58 -13.63
N GLU A 223 -4.90 1.11 -13.70
CA GLU A 223 -5.97 0.84 -12.76
C GLU A 223 -6.25 -0.66 -12.66
N ILE A 224 -6.60 -1.13 -11.46
CA ILE A 224 -7.00 -2.52 -11.21
C ILE A 224 -8.21 -2.49 -10.28
N LEU A 225 -9.32 -3.07 -10.71
CA LEU A 225 -10.51 -3.22 -9.90
C LEU A 225 -10.43 -4.53 -9.12
N LEU A 226 -10.16 -4.49 -7.81
CA LEU A 226 -10.17 -5.69 -6.98
C LEU A 226 -11.61 -6.11 -6.74
N ASN A 227 -11.97 -7.30 -7.21
CA ASN A 227 -13.30 -7.85 -7.04
C ASN A 227 -13.30 -8.87 -5.90
N ALA A 228 -14.20 -8.66 -4.93
CA ALA A 228 -14.67 -9.66 -3.99
C ALA A 228 -15.98 -10.21 -4.54
N GLU A 229 -16.00 -11.47 -4.99
CA GLU A 229 -17.16 -12.10 -5.61
C GLU A 229 -17.59 -13.32 -4.81
N GLY A 230 -18.78 -13.26 -4.20
CA GLY A 230 -19.33 -14.35 -3.40
C GLY A 230 -18.63 -14.55 -2.05
N GLY A 231 -17.96 -13.51 -1.53
CA GLY A 231 -17.39 -13.50 -0.18
C GLY A 231 -18.45 -13.72 0.89
N GLU A 232 -18.06 -14.01 2.12
CA GLU A 232 -18.96 -14.26 3.23
C GLU A 232 -19.37 -12.96 3.92
N ALA A 233 -20.69 -12.77 4.15
CA ALA A 233 -21.22 -11.69 4.96
C ALA A 233 -22.02 -12.28 6.14
N VAL A 234 -21.61 -11.94 7.38
CA VAL A 234 -22.24 -12.41 8.63
C VAL A 234 -22.98 -11.27 9.29
N PHE A 235 -24.27 -11.49 9.55
CA PHE A 235 -25.16 -10.60 10.30
C PHE A 235 -25.38 -11.20 11.70
N SER A 236 -25.05 -10.47 12.76
CA SER A 236 -25.16 -10.95 14.14
C SER A 236 -25.82 -9.92 15.05
N ASN A 237 -26.49 -10.42 16.09
CA ASN A 237 -27.14 -9.62 17.13
C ASN A 237 -28.20 -8.64 16.61
N PHE A 238 -28.88 -9.00 15.50
CA PHE A 238 -30.06 -8.24 15.05
C PHE A 238 -31.27 -8.67 15.87
N PRO A 239 -32.16 -7.72 16.25
CA PRO A 239 -33.40 -8.04 16.92
C PRO A 239 -34.31 -8.86 15.98
N ASN A 240 -35.13 -9.74 16.56
CA ASN A 240 -36.08 -10.53 15.79
C ASN A 240 -37.28 -9.67 15.34
N SER A 241 -37.12 -9.00 14.21
CA SER A 241 -38.08 -8.06 13.63
C SER A 241 -38.17 -8.25 12.12
N ALA A 242 -39.36 -8.07 11.56
CA ALA A 242 -39.55 -8.06 10.11
C ALA A 242 -38.90 -6.85 9.40
N LEU A 243 -38.46 -5.85 10.16
CA LEU A 243 -37.85 -4.61 9.65
C LEU A 243 -36.33 -4.64 9.67
N THR A 244 -35.71 -5.71 10.20
CA THR A 244 -34.25 -5.87 10.30
C THR A 244 -33.78 -7.10 9.53
N PRO A 245 -32.55 -7.14 9.05
CA PRO A 245 -31.95 -8.36 8.53
C PRO A 245 -32.03 -9.50 9.54
N GLN A 246 -32.18 -10.73 9.06
CA GLN A 246 -32.10 -11.90 9.92
C GLN A 246 -30.63 -12.19 10.25
N ASN A 247 -30.38 -12.65 11.49
CA ASN A 247 -29.08 -13.18 11.88
C ASN A 247 -28.71 -14.38 10.99
N GLY A 248 -27.44 -14.48 10.62
CA GLY A 248 -26.92 -15.57 9.79
C GLY A 248 -25.93 -15.10 8.75
N THR A 249 -25.60 -16.01 7.87
CA THR A 249 -24.58 -15.80 6.82
C THR A 249 -25.26 -15.69 5.45
N THR A 250 -24.75 -14.77 4.64
CA THR A 250 -25.05 -14.63 3.21
C THR A 250 -23.78 -14.35 2.43
N THR A 251 -23.87 -14.30 1.11
CA THR A 251 -22.72 -13.84 0.28
C THR A 251 -22.71 -12.32 0.16
N PHE A 252 -21.56 -11.76 -0.25
CA PHE A 252 -21.49 -10.38 -0.70
C PHE A 252 -20.60 -10.26 -1.95
N ASN A 253 -20.83 -9.17 -2.70
CA ASN A 253 -19.97 -8.70 -3.78
C ASN A 253 -19.56 -7.25 -3.49
N ALA A 254 -18.30 -6.93 -3.77
CA ALA A 254 -17.79 -5.56 -3.70
C ALA A 254 -16.61 -5.38 -4.68
N THR A 255 -16.42 -4.15 -5.13
CA THR A 255 -15.26 -3.79 -5.96
C THR A 255 -14.48 -2.67 -5.30
N LEU A 256 -13.19 -2.89 -5.09
CA LEU A 256 -12.26 -1.90 -4.56
C LEU A 256 -11.28 -1.47 -5.66
N PRO A 257 -11.31 -0.23 -6.13
CA PRO A 257 -10.42 0.23 -7.18
C PRO A 257 -9.02 0.55 -6.65
N LEU A 258 -7.99 -0.05 -7.24
CA LEU A 258 -6.59 0.40 -7.12
C LEU A 258 -6.34 1.39 -8.25
N PRO A 259 -5.99 2.66 -7.96
CA PRO A 259 -5.88 3.70 -8.96
C PRO A 259 -4.73 3.44 -9.94
N ALA A 260 -4.87 3.93 -11.15
CA ALA A 260 -3.72 4.04 -12.04
C ALA A 260 -2.69 5.00 -11.45
N GLU A 261 -1.42 4.77 -11.75
CA GLU A 261 -0.30 5.58 -11.25
C GLU A 261 0.65 5.93 -12.39
N LEU A 262 1.03 7.20 -12.42
CA LEU A 262 2.06 7.70 -13.32
C LEU A 262 3.21 8.26 -12.50
N THR A 263 4.44 7.80 -12.73
CA THR A 263 5.63 8.32 -12.05
C THR A 263 6.69 8.76 -13.06
N ILE A 264 7.25 9.94 -12.83
CA ILE A 264 8.42 10.46 -13.54
C ILE A 264 9.52 10.61 -12.50
N GLY A 265 10.69 10.05 -12.76
CA GLY A 265 11.81 10.04 -11.83
C GLY A 265 13.12 10.45 -12.47
N PHE A 266 13.98 11.03 -11.65
CA PHE A 266 15.33 11.46 -12.01
C PHE A 266 16.33 10.86 -11.02
N ALA A 267 17.46 10.37 -11.51
CA ALA A 267 18.60 9.99 -10.70
C ALA A 267 19.87 10.63 -11.27
N TYR A 268 20.62 11.29 -10.40
CA TYR A 268 21.85 11.98 -10.75
C TYR A 268 23.02 11.51 -9.89
N GLU A 269 24.05 10.99 -10.54
CA GLU A 269 25.27 10.48 -9.94
C GLU A 269 26.48 11.36 -10.34
N PRO A 270 26.72 12.50 -9.64
CA PRO A 270 27.82 13.42 -9.99
C PRO A 270 29.19 12.78 -9.85
N ASN A 271 29.33 11.71 -9.09
CA ASN A 271 30.54 10.94 -8.90
C ASN A 271 30.20 9.57 -8.25
N GLU A 272 31.19 8.71 -8.08
CA GLU A 272 31.03 7.36 -7.55
C GLU A 272 30.52 7.27 -6.09
N LYS A 273 30.50 8.41 -5.36
CA LYS A 273 30.07 8.44 -3.95
C LYS A 273 28.65 8.92 -3.74
N TRP A 274 28.15 9.80 -4.61
CA TRP A 274 26.87 10.44 -4.42
C TRP A 274 25.86 10.04 -5.48
N LEU A 275 24.63 9.75 -5.04
CA LEU A 275 23.45 9.64 -5.88
C LEU A 275 22.36 10.48 -5.28
N PHE A 276 21.67 11.28 -6.11
CA PHE A 276 20.47 12.04 -5.77
C PHE A 276 19.32 11.56 -6.63
N ALA A 277 18.14 11.41 -6.03
CA ALA A 277 16.93 10.98 -6.73
C ALA A 277 15.77 11.92 -6.43
N PHE A 278 14.91 12.10 -7.43
CA PHE A 278 13.65 12.79 -7.30
C PHE A 278 12.60 12.06 -8.12
N ASP A 279 11.43 11.77 -7.52
CA ASP A 279 10.27 11.20 -8.22
C ASP A 279 9.04 12.10 -7.98
N TYR A 280 8.31 12.37 -9.05
CA TYR A 280 6.96 12.89 -9.03
C TYR A 280 6.01 11.77 -9.44
N GLN A 281 5.02 11.48 -8.60
CA GLN A 281 3.96 10.51 -8.89
C GLN A 281 2.60 11.16 -8.87
N ARG A 282 1.75 10.82 -9.83
CA ARG A 282 0.33 11.11 -9.87
C ARG A 282 -0.45 9.82 -9.71
N ALA A 283 -1.30 9.74 -8.68
CA ALA A 283 -2.25 8.65 -8.46
C ALA A 283 -3.65 9.13 -8.86
N PHE A 284 -4.33 8.37 -9.71
CA PHE A 284 -5.63 8.72 -10.30
C PHE A 284 -6.76 8.15 -9.44
N TRP A 285 -6.89 8.68 -8.22
CA TRP A 285 -7.86 8.24 -7.22
C TRP A 285 -9.31 8.59 -7.54
N ASP A 286 -9.60 9.42 -8.56
CA ASP A 286 -10.95 9.78 -8.99
C ASP A 286 -11.80 8.58 -9.47
N VAL A 287 -11.18 7.43 -9.67
CA VAL A 287 -11.86 6.14 -9.85
C VAL A 287 -12.60 5.67 -8.59
N TYR A 288 -12.17 6.08 -7.38
CA TYR A 288 -12.78 5.65 -6.11
C TYR A 288 -13.92 6.57 -5.69
N ASN A 289 -15.07 6.40 -6.34
CA ASN A 289 -16.28 7.19 -6.09
C ASN A 289 -17.09 6.67 -4.90
N SER A 290 -17.22 5.33 -4.77
CA SER A 290 -17.99 4.67 -3.71
C SER A 290 -17.41 3.28 -3.44
N LEU A 291 -17.61 2.78 -2.24
CA LEU A 291 -17.45 1.37 -1.88
C LEU A 291 -18.83 0.78 -1.62
N ASP A 292 -19.41 0.18 -2.63
CA ASP A 292 -20.72 -0.45 -2.54
C ASP A 292 -20.57 -1.93 -2.22
N ILE A 293 -21.36 -2.41 -1.25
CA ILE A 293 -21.37 -3.81 -0.83
C ILE A 293 -22.76 -4.35 -1.10
N GLU A 294 -22.87 -5.26 -2.07
CA GLU A 294 -24.10 -5.94 -2.44
C GLU A 294 -24.20 -7.27 -1.71
N PHE A 295 -25.31 -7.51 -1.03
CA PHE A 295 -25.53 -8.75 -0.28
C PHE A 295 -26.37 -9.73 -1.11
N GLY A 296 -26.03 -11.03 -1.03
CA GLY A 296 -26.78 -12.10 -1.69
C GLY A 296 -28.20 -12.32 -1.13
N ASN A 297 -28.49 -11.81 0.08
CA ASN A 297 -29.84 -11.79 0.62
C ASN A 297 -30.63 -10.61 0.03
N PRO A 298 -31.69 -10.85 -0.78
CA PRO A 298 -32.44 -9.78 -1.45
C PRO A 298 -33.22 -8.86 -0.50
N ASN A 299 -33.37 -9.25 0.76
CA ASN A 299 -34.02 -8.42 1.78
C ASN A 299 -33.05 -7.45 2.48
N VAL A 300 -31.75 -7.55 2.18
CA VAL A 300 -30.74 -6.65 2.71
C VAL A 300 -30.37 -5.64 1.59
N PRO A 301 -30.58 -4.35 1.80
CA PRO A 301 -30.23 -3.36 0.81
C PRO A 301 -28.70 -3.27 0.62
N THR A 302 -28.27 -2.90 -0.58
CA THR A 302 -26.87 -2.56 -0.87
C THR A 302 -26.37 -1.49 0.09
N SER A 303 -25.23 -1.74 0.71
CA SER A 303 -24.55 -0.74 1.55
C SER A 303 -23.75 0.20 0.66
N ILE A 304 -24.25 1.42 0.44
CA ILE A 304 -23.62 2.45 -0.39
C ILE A 304 -22.74 3.33 0.49
N ASN A 305 -21.44 3.40 0.18
CA ASN A 305 -20.48 4.13 0.96
C ASN A 305 -19.65 5.10 0.07
N PRO A 306 -20.15 6.32 -0.20
CA PRO A 306 -19.48 7.30 -1.05
C PRO A 306 -18.09 7.67 -0.53
N ARG A 307 -17.12 7.79 -1.44
CA ARG A 307 -15.73 8.20 -1.15
C ARG A 307 -15.32 9.45 -1.92
N ASN A 308 -15.74 9.57 -3.18
CA ASN A 308 -15.49 10.73 -4.04
C ASN A 308 -14.04 11.24 -3.95
N TYR A 309 -13.06 10.35 -4.08
CA TYR A 309 -11.66 10.71 -3.99
C TYR A 309 -11.24 11.59 -5.17
N LYS A 310 -10.29 12.49 -4.95
CA LYS A 310 -9.62 13.29 -5.98
C LYS A 310 -8.25 12.70 -6.31
N ASN A 311 -7.76 12.99 -7.51
CA ASN A 311 -6.39 12.64 -7.89
C ASN A 311 -5.37 13.32 -6.96
N ALA A 312 -4.34 12.58 -6.55
CA ALA A 312 -3.34 13.02 -5.59
C ALA A 312 -1.91 12.94 -6.16
N SER A 313 -1.06 13.84 -5.71
CA SER A 313 0.35 13.93 -6.13
C SER A 313 1.28 13.55 -4.99
N ILE A 314 2.39 12.92 -5.33
CA ILE A 314 3.44 12.56 -4.39
C ILE A 314 4.77 13.09 -4.92
N TYR A 315 5.55 13.71 -4.05
CA TYR A 315 6.89 14.22 -4.33
C TYR A 315 7.89 13.52 -3.43
N ARG A 316 8.93 12.92 -4.01
CA ARG A 316 9.95 12.15 -3.30
C ARG A 316 11.33 12.66 -3.60
N PHE A 317 12.15 12.74 -2.57
CA PHE A 317 13.54 13.17 -2.64
C PHE A 317 14.41 12.17 -1.89
N GLY A 318 15.50 11.76 -2.50
CA GLY A 318 16.44 10.83 -1.92
C GLY A 318 17.89 11.21 -2.19
N ALA A 319 18.74 10.89 -1.22
CA ALA A 319 20.18 10.99 -1.37
C ALA A 319 20.85 9.72 -0.85
N GLN A 320 21.87 9.27 -1.55
CA GLN A 320 22.73 8.16 -1.17
C GLN A 320 24.18 8.64 -1.13
N TYR A 321 24.92 8.17 -0.13
CA TYR A 321 26.35 8.42 0.03
C TYR A 321 27.11 7.13 0.32
N LYS A 322 28.04 6.76 -0.56
CA LYS A 322 28.98 5.65 -0.35
C LYS A 322 30.05 6.12 0.62
N ALA A 323 29.87 5.82 1.90
CA ALA A 323 30.76 6.25 2.98
C ALA A 323 32.10 5.49 2.96
N THR A 324 32.02 4.17 2.69
CA THR A 324 33.16 3.27 2.47
C THR A 324 32.80 2.28 1.37
N ASP A 325 33.72 1.39 1.00
CA ASP A 325 33.40 0.32 0.04
C ASP A 325 32.30 -0.63 0.55
N ASN A 326 32.17 -0.77 1.86
CA ASN A 326 31.21 -1.68 2.46
C ASN A 326 29.98 -0.98 3.05
N VAL A 327 29.98 0.35 3.21
CA VAL A 327 28.88 1.07 3.85
C VAL A 327 28.34 2.16 2.94
N THR A 328 27.05 2.06 2.64
CA THR A 328 26.29 3.09 1.93
C THR A 328 25.19 3.62 2.83
N LEU A 329 25.16 4.93 3.03
CA LEU A 329 24.15 5.64 3.81
C LEU A 329 23.10 6.26 2.87
N ARG A 330 21.85 6.34 3.35
CA ARG A 330 20.76 6.94 2.62
C ARG A 330 19.89 7.79 3.53
N ALA A 331 19.35 8.85 2.96
CA ALA A 331 18.32 9.67 3.60
C ALA A 331 17.35 10.16 2.54
N GLY A 332 16.11 10.44 2.95
CA GLY A 332 15.12 10.94 2.03
C GLY A 332 13.92 11.58 2.72
N TYR A 333 13.09 12.17 1.90
CA TYR A 333 11.86 12.81 2.29
C TYR A 333 10.82 12.61 1.20
N TYR A 334 9.56 12.44 1.58
CA TYR A 334 8.46 12.57 0.65
C TYR A 334 7.27 13.31 1.27
N PHE A 335 6.52 13.96 0.40
CA PHE A 335 5.20 14.51 0.67
C PHE A 335 4.18 13.75 -0.16
N ASP A 336 3.10 13.28 0.50
CA ASP A 336 2.01 12.54 -0.13
C ASP A 336 0.69 13.25 0.13
N GLU A 337 0.08 13.77 -0.94
CA GLU A 337 -1.20 14.48 -0.89
C GLU A 337 -2.34 13.49 -0.63
N SER A 338 -3.26 13.86 0.25
CA SER A 338 -4.48 13.09 0.51
C SER A 338 -5.47 13.18 -0.66
N PRO A 339 -6.03 12.05 -1.12
CA PRO A 339 -7.11 12.06 -2.11
C PRO A 339 -8.48 12.39 -1.50
N VAL A 340 -8.61 12.39 -0.17
CA VAL A 340 -9.90 12.52 0.52
C VAL A 340 -10.42 13.95 0.42
N GLN A 341 -11.68 14.09 0.02
CA GLN A 341 -12.36 15.38 -0.05
C GLN A 341 -13.15 15.66 1.23
N ALA A 342 -13.46 16.93 1.48
CA ALA A 342 -14.29 17.37 2.61
C ALA A 342 -15.67 16.68 2.58
N GLY A 343 -16.14 16.19 3.74
CA GLY A 343 -17.37 15.42 3.88
C GLY A 343 -17.27 13.93 3.55
N PHE A 344 -16.10 13.45 3.10
CA PHE A 344 -15.86 12.05 2.74
C PHE A 344 -14.72 11.40 3.54
N PHE A 345 -14.36 11.97 4.68
CA PHE A 345 -13.28 11.46 5.52
C PHE A 345 -13.76 10.30 6.39
N ALA A 346 -13.61 9.10 5.87
CA ALA A 346 -14.08 7.88 6.51
C ALA A 346 -13.02 7.26 7.45
N PRO A 347 -13.43 6.78 8.63
CA PRO A 347 -12.50 6.36 9.67
C PRO A 347 -11.81 5.00 9.43
N GLU A 348 -12.13 4.27 8.38
CA GLU A 348 -11.37 3.11 7.91
C GLU A 348 -10.09 3.48 7.12
N THR A 349 -10.02 4.74 6.65
CA THR A 349 -8.81 5.30 6.02
C THR A 349 -8.52 6.70 6.58
N PRO A 350 -8.27 6.83 7.89
CA PRO A 350 -8.29 8.10 8.62
C PRO A 350 -6.99 8.89 8.44
N ARG A 351 -6.71 9.35 7.21
CA ARG A 351 -5.43 9.96 6.85
C ARG A 351 -5.59 11.20 6.00
N ASN A 352 -4.83 12.23 6.36
CA ASN A 352 -4.68 13.48 5.64
C ASN A 352 -3.32 13.49 4.91
N ASP A 353 -2.86 14.65 4.45
CA ASP A 353 -1.55 14.84 3.84
C ASP A 353 -0.44 14.29 4.74
N GLY A 354 0.50 13.56 4.14
CA GLY A 354 1.57 12.86 4.85
C GLY A 354 2.97 13.38 4.51
N ASN A 355 3.82 13.48 5.54
CA ASN A 355 5.24 13.78 5.42
C ASN A 355 6.05 12.58 5.89
N GLY A 356 6.83 11.99 4.98
CA GLY A 356 7.70 10.85 5.27
C GLY A 356 9.17 11.27 5.38
N TYR A 357 9.78 10.95 6.50
CA TYR A 357 11.21 11.18 6.76
C TYR A 357 11.90 9.83 6.82
N THR A 358 12.89 9.61 5.97
CA THR A 358 13.52 8.29 5.82
C THR A 358 15.02 8.34 6.04
N ALA A 359 15.56 7.24 6.54
CA ALA A 359 16.98 6.99 6.64
C ALA A 359 17.26 5.50 6.44
N GLY A 360 18.48 5.15 6.10
CA GLY A 360 18.88 3.74 6.02
C GLY A 360 20.32 3.56 5.62
N LEU A 361 20.72 2.31 5.63
CA LEU A 361 22.07 1.91 5.28
C LEU A 361 22.08 0.56 4.56
N SER A 362 23.10 0.36 3.72
CA SER A 362 23.50 -0.95 3.22
C SER A 362 24.86 -1.30 3.77
N PHE A 363 25.01 -2.55 4.19
CA PHE A 363 26.28 -3.13 4.57
C PHE A 363 26.62 -4.27 3.61
N GLN A 364 27.71 -4.10 2.85
CA GLN A 364 28.22 -5.12 1.93
C GLN A 364 28.97 -6.19 2.74
N VAL A 365 28.34 -7.36 2.91
CA VAL A 365 28.88 -8.49 3.67
C VAL A 365 29.95 -9.23 2.86
N SER A 366 29.75 -9.31 1.56
CA SER A 366 30.69 -9.88 0.58
C SER A 366 30.44 -9.21 -0.78
N GLU A 367 31.27 -9.51 -1.79
CA GLU A 367 31.07 -9.01 -3.15
C GLU A 367 29.65 -9.28 -3.70
N LYS A 368 29.01 -10.35 -3.24
CA LYS A 368 27.70 -10.82 -3.73
C LYS A 368 26.53 -10.49 -2.82
N LEU A 369 26.75 -10.19 -1.54
CA LEU A 369 25.69 -10.08 -0.55
C LEU A 369 25.75 -8.75 0.20
N ALA A 370 24.67 -8.01 0.19
CA ALA A 370 24.44 -6.85 1.04
C ALA A 370 23.22 -7.04 1.94
N ILE A 371 23.29 -6.47 3.15
CA ILE A 371 22.17 -6.31 4.06
C ILE A 371 21.75 -4.85 4.01
N ASP A 372 20.45 -4.63 3.82
CA ASP A 372 19.85 -3.31 3.69
C ASP A 372 18.91 -3.07 4.88
N ALA A 373 19.10 -1.97 5.59
CA ALA A 373 18.23 -1.53 6.68
C ALA A 373 17.65 -0.16 6.35
N SER A 374 16.38 0.03 6.64
CA SER A 374 15.69 1.30 6.45
C SER A 374 14.80 1.65 7.63
N PHE A 375 14.48 2.92 7.74
CA PHE A 375 13.53 3.45 8.70
C PHE A 375 12.76 4.60 8.06
N LEU A 376 11.43 4.57 8.20
CA LEU A 376 10.53 5.65 7.82
C LEU A 376 9.75 6.11 9.05
N TYR A 377 9.77 7.40 9.32
CA TYR A 377 8.81 8.08 10.17
C TYR A 377 7.81 8.83 9.31
N LEU A 378 6.54 8.44 9.39
CA LEU A 378 5.45 9.05 8.65
C LEU A 378 4.56 9.84 9.61
N ARG A 379 4.41 11.14 9.35
CA ARG A 379 3.56 12.05 10.10
C ARG A 379 2.48 12.61 9.18
N PHE A 380 1.23 12.37 9.55
CA PHE A 380 0.09 13.00 8.88
C PHE A 380 -0.25 14.34 9.50
N GLN A 381 -0.74 15.24 8.68
CA GLN A 381 -1.29 16.51 9.18
C GLN A 381 -2.54 16.23 9.98
N GLU A 382 -2.64 16.82 11.17
CA GLU A 382 -3.85 16.80 11.98
C GLU A 382 -4.98 17.49 11.21
N VAL A 383 -6.17 16.90 11.23
CA VAL A 383 -7.31 17.39 10.46
C VAL A 383 -8.61 17.32 11.25
N ASP A 384 -9.40 18.38 11.14
CA ASP A 384 -10.82 18.37 11.50
C ASP A 384 -11.59 17.90 10.27
N ALA A 385 -12.20 16.75 10.35
CA ALA A 385 -12.83 16.13 9.21
C ALA A 385 -14.14 15.45 9.56
N SER A 386 -14.98 15.23 8.54
CA SER A 386 -16.26 14.56 8.68
C SER A 386 -16.51 13.55 7.56
N TYR A 387 -17.33 12.56 7.88
CA TYR A 387 -17.99 11.70 6.92
C TYR A 387 -19.49 11.99 6.97
N ASP A 388 -20.01 12.61 5.90
CA ASP A 388 -21.37 13.17 5.86
C ASP A 388 -22.39 12.26 5.19
N SER A 389 -21.94 11.13 4.63
CA SER A 389 -22.78 10.25 3.82
C SER A 389 -23.46 9.12 4.60
N TYR A 390 -23.27 9.02 5.91
CA TYR A 390 -23.99 8.04 6.73
C TYR A 390 -25.46 8.48 6.88
N LEU A 391 -26.37 7.55 6.58
CA LEU A 391 -27.81 7.78 6.66
C LEU A 391 -28.41 6.98 7.81
N GLU A 392 -29.21 7.64 8.65
CA GLU A 392 -30.03 7.00 9.68
C GLU A 392 -31.48 7.45 9.51
N ASN A 393 -32.40 6.50 9.30
CA ASN A 393 -33.81 6.78 8.98
C ASN A 393 -33.98 7.74 7.76
N GLY A 394 -33.10 7.62 6.77
CA GLY A 394 -33.12 8.46 5.56
C GLY A 394 -32.60 9.89 5.76
N GLN A 395 -32.08 10.22 6.92
CA GLN A 395 -31.45 11.51 7.22
C GLN A 395 -29.94 11.36 7.31
N SER A 396 -29.18 12.32 6.75
CA SER A 396 -27.73 12.37 6.94
C SER A 396 -27.39 12.66 8.40
N VAL A 397 -26.50 11.83 8.95
CA VAL A 397 -25.96 11.99 10.31
C VAL A 397 -24.43 12.09 10.20
N PRO A 398 -23.86 13.28 10.05
CA PRO A 398 -22.42 13.46 9.92
C PRO A 398 -21.66 12.90 11.12
N PHE A 399 -20.59 12.15 10.84
CA PHE A 399 -19.63 11.73 11.85
C PHE A 399 -18.36 12.56 11.73
N SER A 400 -18.05 13.38 12.74
CA SER A 400 -16.95 14.34 12.67
C SER A 400 -16.03 14.27 13.88
N GLY A 401 -14.81 14.75 13.70
CA GLY A 401 -13.83 14.89 14.77
C GLY A 401 -12.47 15.35 14.26
N THR A 402 -11.56 15.53 15.21
CA THR A 402 -10.15 15.79 14.92
C THR A 402 -9.43 14.44 14.84
N TYR A 403 -8.70 14.22 13.75
CA TYR A 403 -7.88 13.03 13.55
C TYR A 403 -6.40 13.41 13.57
N LYS A 404 -5.61 12.59 14.29
CA LYS A 404 -4.16 12.69 14.34
C LYS A 404 -3.55 11.31 14.18
N SER A 405 -2.66 11.16 13.21
CA SER A 405 -2.01 9.87 12.93
C SER A 405 -0.53 9.98 12.65
N ASN A 406 0.20 8.93 12.98
CA ASN A 406 1.60 8.76 12.66
C ASN A 406 1.94 7.26 12.50
N ALA A 407 3.09 6.99 11.89
CA ALA A 407 3.58 5.63 11.75
C ALA A 407 5.11 5.57 11.79
N PHE A 408 5.63 4.41 12.25
CA PHE A 408 7.04 4.06 12.27
C PHE A 408 7.24 2.78 11.48
N LEU A 409 8.13 2.79 10.50
CA LEU A 409 8.35 1.68 9.59
C LEU A 409 9.84 1.27 9.56
N PRO A 410 10.32 0.48 10.52
CA PRO A 410 11.63 -0.18 10.41
C PRO A 410 11.57 -1.30 9.38
N GLY A 411 12.61 -1.42 8.57
CA GLY A 411 12.70 -2.43 7.53
C GLY A 411 14.08 -3.07 7.42
N LEU A 412 14.09 -4.34 7.07
CA LEU A 412 15.28 -5.13 6.79
C LEU A 412 15.14 -5.87 5.46
N GLY A 413 16.23 -5.94 4.73
CA GLY A 413 16.28 -6.65 3.46
C GLY A 413 17.66 -7.15 3.12
N VAL A 414 17.72 -7.95 2.08
CA VAL A 414 18.97 -8.47 1.52
C VAL A 414 18.99 -8.25 0.01
N THR A 415 20.16 -7.96 -0.52
CA THR A 415 20.41 -7.92 -1.97
C THR A 415 21.54 -8.91 -2.28
N TYR A 416 21.27 -9.81 -3.20
CA TYR A 416 22.22 -10.83 -3.68
C TYR A 416 22.45 -10.67 -5.18
N LYS A 417 23.72 -10.84 -5.62
CA LYS A 417 24.18 -10.63 -6.98
C LYS A 417 25.07 -11.80 -7.46
N LEU A 418 24.93 -12.18 -8.73
CA LEU A 418 25.73 -13.23 -9.40
C LEU A 418 26.23 -12.79 -10.77
#